data_6a51e7384bd3e24de53d4dc3b9d8e098
#
_entry.id   6a51e7384bd3e24de53d4dc3b9d8e098
#
_cell.length_a   1.000
_cell.length_b   1.000
_cell.length_c   1.000
_cell.angle_alpha   90.00
_cell.angle_beta   90.00
_cell.angle_gamma   90.00
#
_symmetry.space_group_name_H-M   'P 1'
#
loop_
_entity.id
_entity.type
_entity.pdbx_description
1 polymer ?
#
loop_
_entity_poly.entity_id
_entity_poly.type
_entity_poly.pdbx_seq_one_letter_code
_entity_poly.pdbx_strand_id
1 'polypeptide(L)'
;MNQQAEAPAPEFDKDGLYREDSYTDLKVGTIRQMTPVTSEGEVDAARQVSFMGATQVMTQAGPMPLNFDIPGDNLGEAAANFGAEAQKAVEEMAVKLEEMRREQASSIVVPGQNPQGGSGLVGV
;
A
#
# COMPACT_ATOMS: atom_id res chain seq x y z
N MET A 1 31.93 -12.59 -3.75
CA MET A 1 31.62 -12.80 -3.28
C MET A 1 31.57 -12.34 -2.19
N ASN A 2 31.81 -11.99 -1.69
CA ASN A 2 31.87 -11.60 -0.61
C ASN A 2 31.15 -10.46 -0.26
N GLN A 3 30.50 -9.68 -1.06
CA GLN A 3 29.70 -8.62 -0.75
C GLN A 3 28.54 -9.00 -0.01
N GLN A 4 27.97 -10.15 -0.27
CA GLN A 4 26.87 -10.59 0.47
C GLN A 4 27.22 -10.89 1.86
N ALA A 5 28.42 -11.33 2.10
CA ALA A 5 28.84 -11.66 3.44
C ALA A 5 28.92 -10.43 4.31
N GLU A 6 29.05 -9.26 3.70
CA GLU A 6 29.14 -8.07 4.50
C GLU A 6 27.81 -7.45 4.84
N ALA A 7 26.76 -7.82 4.13
CA ALA A 7 25.44 -7.29 4.44
C ALA A 7 24.89 -7.97 5.69
N PRO A 8 24.33 -7.20 6.61
CA PRO A 8 23.76 -7.84 7.79
C PRO A 8 22.55 -8.68 7.40
N ALA A 9 22.38 -9.80 8.05
CA ALA A 9 21.23 -10.64 7.83
C ALA A 9 20.01 -9.96 8.39
N PRO A 10 18.87 -10.07 7.71
CA PRO A 10 17.64 -9.52 8.26
C PRO A 10 17.25 -10.34 9.49
N GLU A 11 16.83 -9.65 10.51
CA GLU A 11 16.45 -10.30 11.76
C GLU A 11 14.99 -10.09 12.03
N PHE A 12 14.35 -11.12 12.52
CA PHE A 12 12.95 -11.05 12.85
C PHE A 12 12.78 -10.25 14.15
N ASP A 13 11.80 -9.37 14.18
CA ASP A 13 11.52 -8.57 15.37
C ASP A 13 10.60 -9.37 16.28
N LYS A 14 11.19 -10.14 17.18
CA LYS A 14 10.40 -11.05 17.99
C LYS A 14 9.54 -10.34 19.02
N ASP A 15 9.78 -9.05 19.25
CA ASP A 15 8.97 -8.29 20.19
C ASP A 15 7.89 -7.49 19.48
N GLY A 16 7.84 -7.55 18.17
CA GLY A 16 6.83 -6.84 17.39
C GLY A 16 6.01 -7.77 16.53
N LEU A 17 5.75 -8.96 16.98
CA LEU A 17 5.06 -9.95 16.14
C LEU A 17 3.57 -9.72 16.09
N TYR A 18 2.98 -10.13 14.98
CA TYR A 18 1.54 -10.09 14.78
C TYR A 18 1.09 -11.39 14.17
N ARG A 19 -0.11 -11.81 14.54
CA ARG A 19 -0.79 -12.90 13.84
C ARG A 19 -1.71 -12.26 12.82
N GLU A 20 -1.63 -12.71 11.59
CA GLU A 20 -2.48 -12.20 10.52
C GLU A 20 -3.61 -13.16 10.26
N ASP A 21 -4.83 -12.64 10.30
CA ASP A 21 -6.00 -13.39 9.90
C ASP A 21 -6.67 -12.67 8.74
N SER A 22 -7.05 -13.41 7.72
CA SER A 22 -7.60 -12.83 6.52
C SER A 22 -9.07 -13.23 6.38
N TYR A 23 -9.92 -12.24 6.15
CA TYR A 23 -11.36 -12.44 6.02
C TYR A 23 -11.83 -11.83 4.71
N THR A 24 -12.73 -12.50 4.01
CA THR A 24 -13.25 -11.98 2.77
C THR A 24 -14.74 -12.24 2.68
N ASP A 25 -15.45 -11.32 2.01
CA ASP A 25 -16.86 -11.53 1.74
C ASP A 25 -17.06 -12.16 0.36
N LEU A 26 -15.96 -12.47 -0.34
CA LEU A 26 -16.00 -13.08 -1.67
C LEU A 26 -16.70 -12.20 -2.70
N LYS A 27 -16.80 -10.91 -2.43
CA LYS A 27 -17.46 -9.97 -3.34
C LYS A 27 -16.66 -8.70 -3.52
N VAL A 28 -16.36 -8.01 -2.42
CA VAL A 28 -15.78 -6.68 -2.50
C VAL A 28 -14.29 -6.70 -2.23
N GLY A 29 -13.85 -7.48 -1.25
CA GLY A 29 -12.44 -7.47 -0.92
C GLY A 29 -12.10 -8.32 0.28
N THR A 30 -11.01 -7.96 0.91
CA THR A 30 -10.44 -8.72 2.02
C THR A 30 -10.10 -7.78 3.15
N ILE A 31 -10.29 -8.24 4.38
CA ILE A 31 -9.83 -7.52 5.56
C ILE A 31 -8.81 -8.41 6.25
N ARG A 32 -7.63 -7.86 6.52
CA ARG A 32 -6.63 -8.56 7.31
C ARG A 32 -6.62 -7.99 8.70
N GLN A 33 -6.76 -8.85 9.68
CA GLN A 33 -6.71 -8.49 11.08
C GLN A 33 -5.32 -8.80 11.59
N MET A 34 -4.64 -7.81 12.13
CA MET A 34 -3.30 -7.93 12.67
C MET A 34 -3.43 -7.95 14.18
N THR A 35 -3.25 -9.10 14.77
CA THR A 35 -3.37 -9.26 16.22
C THR A 35 -1.96 -9.33 16.82
N PRO A 36 -1.59 -8.37 17.67
CA PRO A 36 -0.26 -8.42 18.29
C PRO A 36 -0.11 -9.65 19.14
N VAL A 37 1.04 -10.28 19.05
CA VAL A 37 1.31 -11.47 19.85
C VAL A 37 2.68 -11.36 20.49
N THR A 38 2.86 -12.13 21.57
CA THR A 38 4.15 -12.20 22.25
C THR A 38 5.08 -13.09 21.47
N SER A 39 6.33 -13.17 21.90
CA SER A 39 7.30 -14.01 21.24
C SER A 39 6.93 -15.50 21.33
N GLU A 40 6.02 -15.87 22.21
CA GLU A 40 5.51 -17.23 22.28
C GLU A 40 4.24 -17.41 21.46
N GLY A 41 3.77 -16.37 20.78
CA GLY A 41 2.60 -16.51 19.94
C GLY A 41 1.28 -16.26 20.64
N GLU A 42 1.31 -15.79 21.87
CA GLU A 42 0.07 -15.52 22.60
C GLU A 42 -0.33 -14.07 22.43
N VAL A 43 -1.63 -13.80 22.50
CA VAL A 43 -2.14 -12.46 22.32
C VAL A 43 -1.47 -11.50 23.31
N ASP A 44 -0.99 -10.38 22.78
CA ASP A 44 -0.37 -9.36 23.59
C ASP A 44 -1.39 -8.23 23.81
N ALA A 45 -2.01 -8.24 24.98
CA ALA A 45 -3.07 -7.30 25.28
C ALA A 45 -2.57 -5.87 25.44
N ALA A 46 -1.27 -5.67 25.53
CA ALA A 46 -0.72 -4.31 25.66
C ALA A 46 -0.71 -3.55 24.34
N ARG A 47 -0.86 -4.23 23.23
CA ARG A 47 -0.89 -3.59 21.91
C ARG A 47 -2.24 -3.83 21.28
N GLN A 48 -2.63 -2.93 20.40
CA GLN A 48 -3.97 -2.98 19.84
C GLN A 48 -4.02 -3.75 18.55
N VAL A 49 -5.13 -4.43 18.33
CA VAL A 49 -5.44 -5.06 17.04
C VAL A 49 -5.62 -3.96 16.01
N SER A 50 -5.18 -4.22 14.79
CA SER A 50 -5.41 -3.30 13.69
C SER A 50 -5.95 -4.06 12.48
N PHE A 51 -6.52 -3.30 11.55
CA PHE A 51 -7.18 -3.89 10.39
C PHE A 51 -6.74 -3.19 9.13
N MET A 52 -6.56 -3.97 8.07
CA MET A 52 -6.19 -3.43 6.77
C MET A 52 -7.13 -4.01 5.73
N GLY A 53 -7.58 -3.14 4.82
CA GLY A 53 -8.47 -3.57 3.75
C GLY A 53 -7.72 -3.68 2.45
N ALA A 54 -8.21 -4.55 1.58
CA ALA A 54 -7.68 -4.71 0.25
C ALA A 54 -8.82 -4.95 -0.72
N THR A 55 -8.77 -4.25 -1.86
CA THR A 55 -9.77 -4.43 -2.89
C THR A 55 -9.12 -4.09 -4.22
N GLN A 56 -9.85 -4.25 -5.31
CA GLN A 56 -9.37 -3.85 -6.62
C GLN A 56 -10.32 -2.83 -7.20
N VAL A 57 -9.77 -1.83 -7.86
CA VAL A 57 -10.58 -0.85 -8.55
C VAL A 57 -10.18 -0.85 -10.03
N MET A 58 -11.15 -0.59 -10.88
CA MET A 58 -10.87 -0.52 -12.31
C MET A 58 -10.43 0.88 -12.66
N THR A 59 -9.32 0.96 -13.38
CA THR A 59 -8.82 2.23 -13.88
C THR A 59 -8.65 2.10 -15.38
N GLN A 60 -8.30 3.21 -16.01
CA GLN A 60 -8.03 3.18 -17.43
C GLN A 60 -6.85 2.28 -17.76
N ALA A 61 -5.95 2.11 -16.81
CA ALA A 61 -4.82 1.23 -16.99
C ALA A 61 -5.13 -0.21 -16.60
N GLY A 62 -6.38 -0.52 -16.25
CA GLY A 62 -6.78 -1.86 -15.86
C GLY A 62 -7.05 -1.94 -14.37
N PRO A 63 -7.25 -3.14 -13.84
CA PRO A 63 -7.49 -3.29 -12.40
C PRO A 63 -6.25 -2.94 -11.60
N MET A 64 -6.44 -2.22 -10.52
CA MET A 64 -5.36 -1.84 -9.63
C MET A 64 -5.69 -2.25 -8.21
N PRO A 65 -4.72 -2.83 -7.50
CA PRO A 65 -4.94 -3.18 -6.10
C PRO A 65 -4.95 -1.93 -5.24
N LEU A 66 -5.80 -1.94 -4.24
CA LEU A 66 -5.94 -0.83 -3.33
C LEU A 66 -5.87 -1.37 -1.91
N ASN A 67 -4.96 -0.83 -1.11
CA ASN A 67 -4.80 -1.24 0.27
C ASN A 67 -4.94 -0.02 1.16
N PHE A 68 -5.58 -0.19 2.30
CA PHE A 68 -5.84 0.94 3.18
C PHE A 68 -6.04 0.45 4.61
N ASP A 69 -5.77 1.33 5.57
CA ASP A 69 -6.01 1.03 6.96
C ASP A 69 -7.48 1.25 7.28
N ILE A 70 -8.03 0.44 8.17
CA ILE A 70 -9.42 0.56 8.56
C ILE A 70 -9.49 0.75 10.07
N PRO A 71 -10.12 1.82 10.56
CA PRO A 71 -10.29 1.98 11.99
C PRO A 71 -11.35 1.03 12.53
N GLY A 72 -11.19 0.62 13.77
CA GLY A 72 -12.14 -0.25 14.42
C GLY A 72 -11.48 -1.04 15.52
N ASP A 73 -12.27 -1.45 16.51
CA ASP A 73 -11.78 -2.22 17.62
C ASP A 73 -11.99 -3.72 17.43
N ASN A 74 -12.79 -4.08 16.45
CA ASN A 74 -13.06 -5.49 16.16
C ASN A 74 -13.41 -5.63 14.69
N LEU A 75 -13.51 -6.87 14.25
CA LEU A 75 -13.74 -7.17 12.85
C LEU A 75 -15.04 -6.57 12.33
N GLY A 76 -16.09 -6.62 13.13
CA GLY A 76 -17.38 -6.07 12.71
C GLY A 76 -17.31 -4.58 12.45
N GLU A 77 -16.62 -3.84 13.32
CA GLU A 77 -16.44 -2.41 13.11
C GLU A 77 -15.60 -2.14 11.88
N ALA A 78 -14.54 -2.90 11.69
CA ALA A 78 -13.71 -2.73 10.51
C ALA A 78 -14.51 -3.00 9.25
N ALA A 79 -15.35 -4.04 9.26
CA ALA A 79 -16.17 -4.35 8.10
C ALA A 79 -17.16 -3.22 7.81
N ALA A 80 -17.73 -2.63 8.86
CA ALA A 80 -18.64 -1.52 8.68
C ALA A 80 -17.94 -0.28 8.12
N ASN A 81 -16.67 -0.10 8.45
CA ASN A 81 -15.90 1.05 8.00
C ASN A 81 -15.20 0.83 6.66
N PHE A 82 -15.24 -0.39 6.14
CA PHE A 82 -14.48 -0.74 4.95
C PHE A 82 -14.82 0.16 3.76
N GLY A 83 -16.11 0.34 3.51
CA GLY A 83 -16.50 1.11 2.33
C GLY A 83 -16.06 2.55 2.37
N ALA A 84 -16.18 3.19 3.52
CA ALA A 84 -15.77 4.59 3.64
C ALA A 84 -14.26 4.73 3.48
N GLU A 85 -13.49 3.81 4.04
CA GLU A 85 -12.04 3.89 3.92
C GLU A 85 -11.58 3.55 2.52
N ALA A 86 -12.25 2.61 1.87
CA ALA A 86 -11.95 2.31 0.47
C ALA A 86 -12.21 3.52 -0.41
N GLN A 87 -13.29 4.25 -0.16
CA GLN A 87 -13.58 5.44 -0.93
C GLN A 87 -12.52 6.51 -0.75
N LYS A 88 -12.06 6.73 0.48
CA LYS A 88 -10.99 7.67 0.70
C LYS A 88 -9.73 7.26 -0.05
N ALA A 89 -9.41 5.97 -0.04
CA ALA A 89 -8.22 5.48 -0.71
C ALA A 89 -8.33 5.65 -2.22
N VAL A 90 -9.52 5.46 -2.78
CA VAL A 90 -9.73 5.68 -4.19
C VAL A 90 -9.50 7.15 -4.54
N GLU A 91 -10.02 8.05 -3.70
CA GLU A 91 -9.86 9.47 -3.95
C GLU A 91 -8.41 9.90 -3.86
N GLU A 92 -7.69 9.36 -2.88
CA GLU A 92 -6.27 9.66 -2.75
C GLU A 92 -5.48 9.13 -3.94
N MET A 93 -5.83 7.94 -4.42
CA MET A 93 -5.19 7.38 -5.58
C MET A 93 -5.43 8.25 -6.82
N ALA A 94 -6.64 8.73 -6.99
CA ALA A 94 -6.98 9.56 -8.13
C ALA A 94 -6.18 10.86 -8.11
N VAL A 95 -6.05 11.46 -6.93
CA VAL A 95 -5.26 12.69 -6.80
C VAL A 95 -3.80 12.42 -7.13
N LYS A 96 -3.27 11.31 -6.65
CA LYS A 96 -1.88 10.97 -6.88
C LYS A 96 -1.61 10.71 -8.36
N LEU A 97 -2.50 10.03 -9.03
CA LEU A 97 -2.37 9.78 -10.45
C LEU A 97 -2.41 11.07 -11.24
N GLU A 98 -3.26 11.99 -10.83
CA GLU A 98 -3.35 13.28 -11.49
C GLU A 98 -2.06 14.08 -11.32
N GLU A 99 -1.49 14.05 -10.12
CA GLU A 99 -0.23 14.73 -9.88
C GLU A 99 0.90 14.14 -10.71
N MET A 100 0.96 12.83 -10.81
CA MET A 100 1.98 12.19 -11.62
C MET A 100 1.84 12.55 -13.08
N ARG A 101 0.62 12.64 -13.56
CA ARG A 101 0.39 13.02 -14.94
C ARG A 101 0.84 14.44 -15.21
N ARG A 102 0.60 15.32 -14.26
CA ARG A 102 1.04 16.72 -14.40
C ARG A 102 2.55 16.81 -14.41
N GLU A 103 3.21 16.06 -13.55
CA GLU A 103 4.66 16.07 -13.53
C GLU A 103 5.25 15.56 -14.82
N GLN A 104 4.68 14.52 -15.38
CA GLN A 104 5.14 14.00 -16.64
C GLN A 104 4.95 15.01 -17.76
N ALA A 105 3.82 15.69 -17.77
CA ALA A 105 3.56 16.69 -18.77
C ALA A 105 4.55 17.85 -18.65
N SER A 106 4.84 18.26 -17.42
CA SER A 106 5.82 19.32 -17.22
C SER A 106 7.19 18.91 -17.69
N SER A 107 7.57 17.71 -17.41
CA SER A 107 8.86 17.20 -17.83
C SER A 107 8.98 17.20 -19.34
N ILE A 108 7.94 16.82 -20.01
CA ILE A 108 7.96 16.78 -21.46
C ILE A 108 8.09 18.16 -22.04
N VAL A 109 7.44 19.11 -21.42
CA VAL A 109 7.43 20.46 -21.93
C VAL A 109 8.77 21.15 -21.81
N VAL A 110 9.59 20.71 -20.94
CA VAL A 110 10.85 21.33 -20.74
C VAL A 110 11.84 20.75 -21.65
N PRO A 111 12.13 21.13 -22.66
CA PRO A 111 13.06 20.53 -23.41
C PRO A 111 14.03 21.46 -23.57
N GLY A 112 14.15 21.83 -23.43
CA GLY A 112 14.87 22.34 -23.56
C GLY A 112 15.69 22.18 -23.12
N GLN A 113 15.55 21.98 -22.93
CA GLN A 113 15.90 21.52 -22.48
C GLN A 113 16.09 20.69 -22.80
N ASN A 114 15.86 20.23 -23.28
CA ASN A 114 16.03 19.63 -23.80
C ASN A 114 16.14 18.99 -24.14
N PRO A 115 16.38 18.46 -24.14
CA PRO A 115 16.59 17.92 -24.74
C PRO A 115 16.80 17.39 -25.00
N GLN A 116 16.97 16.77 -24.93
CA GLN A 116 17.27 16.58 -25.50
C GLN A 116 17.21 16.29 -25.86
N GLY A 117 17.20 15.74 -25.94
CA GLY A 117 17.23 15.70 -26.70
C GLY A 117 16.94 15.54 -26.90
N GLY A 118 17.04 14.96 -26.81
CA GLY A 118 17.01 15.09 -27.51
C GLY A 118 16.63 15.00 -27.72
N SER A 119 16.70 14.27 -27.57
CA SER A 119 16.62 14.54 -28.19
C SER A 119 16.31 14.51 -28.39
N GLY A 120 16.34 13.86 -28.36
CA GLY A 120 16.34 14.11 -28.84
C GLY A 120 15.92 14.06 -28.94
N LEU A 121 15.92 13.39 -28.85
CA LEU A 121 15.96 13.81 -29.19
C LEU A 121 15.77 13.94 -29.48
N VAL A 122 15.80 13.49 -29.47
CA VAL A 122 15.97 14.04 -29.95
C VAL A 122 16.09 14.19 -30.15
N GLY A 123 16.28 13.91 -30.30
CA GLY A 123 16.59 14.19 -30.67
C GLY A 123 16.56 14.28 -30.79
N VAL A 124 16.65 13.95 -30.81
CA VAL A 124 16.94 14.25 -31.02
C VAL A 124 17.14 14.37 -30.86
#